data_31d073ecea99ffd127de4f9c2a746412
#
_entry.id   31d073ecea99ffd127de4f9c2a746412
#
_cell.length_a   1.000
_cell.length_b   1.000
_cell.length_c   1.000
_cell.angle_alpha   90.00
_cell.angle_beta   90.00
_cell.angle_gamma   90.00
#
_symmetry.space_group_name_H-M   'P 1'
#
loop_
_entity.id
_entity.type
_entity.pdbx_description
1 polymer ?
#
loop_
_entity_poly.entity_id
_entity_poly.type
_entity_poly.pdbx_seq_one_letter_code
_entity_poly.pdbx_strand_id
1 'polypeptide(L)'
;MKQQGLGFESFEALSHDAGSQGIQAPVQLISGYLNADQQAALLNEVDTYPLTRPEIHVYGQNHAIPRTQAWFGNSGCDYLYSGLFVKALSWPKYAGKLREKLRRDFGITANGVLVNRYANGQDSMGWHCDDEPEILACSDIASISIGASRDFVIRHKASQQQYRIPLHSGDLLIMHSPMQDEWEHCVPKRLKVLEPRVNFTFRELIKHYHGA
;
A
#
# COMPACT_ATOMS: atom_id res chain seq x y z
N MET A 1 12.71 24.53 -20.02
CA MET A 1 11.93 23.90 -18.94
C MET A 1 12.93 23.41 -17.90
N LYS A 2 12.95 24.02 -16.72
CA LYS A 2 13.85 23.62 -15.63
C LYS A 2 13.31 22.36 -14.97
N GLN A 3 14.05 21.27 -15.02
CA GLN A 3 13.85 20.08 -14.21
C GLN A 3 13.99 20.51 -12.74
N GLN A 4 12.84 20.56 -12.01
CA GLN A 4 12.88 20.67 -10.55
C GLN A 4 13.37 19.32 -10.03
N GLY A 5 14.51 19.33 -9.35
CA GLY A 5 15.05 18.16 -8.68
C GLY A 5 14.04 17.66 -7.65
N LEU A 6 13.68 16.38 -7.75
CA LEU A 6 12.89 15.67 -6.77
C LEU A 6 13.70 15.63 -5.46
N GLY A 7 13.31 16.48 -4.51
CA GLY A 7 13.88 16.45 -3.17
C GLY A 7 13.43 15.15 -2.48
N PHE A 8 14.39 14.34 -2.09
CA PHE A 8 14.12 13.23 -1.18
C PHE A 8 13.83 13.85 0.20
N GLU A 9 12.58 13.75 0.65
CA GLU A 9 12.26 14.14 2.02
C GLU A 9 12.96 13.18 2.99
N SER A 10 13.69 13.75 3.96
CA SER A 10 14.35 12.97 5.02
C SER A 10 13.29 12.51 6.01
N PHE A 11 13.13 11.19 6.15
CA PHE A 11 12.23 10.60 7.13
C PHE A 11 12.83 10.64 8.54
N GLU A 12 12.02 10.95 9.56
CA GLU A 12 12.48 10.89 10.96
C GLU A 12 12.79 9.45 11.37
N ALA A 13 14.04 9.19 11.76
CA ALA A 13 14.43 7.91 12.34
C ALA A 13 13.81 7.74 13.73
N LEU A 14 13.21 6.60 13.99
CA LEU A 14 12.56 6.29 15.27
C LEU A 14 13.54 5.81 16.36
N SER A 15 14.79 5.50 15.99
CA SER A 15 15.84 5.10 16.93
C SER A 15 16.86 6.23 17.09
N HIS A 16 17.04 6.70 18.33
CA HIS A 16 18.14 7.58 18.68
C HIS A 16 19.43 6.76 18.80
N ASP A 17 20.19 6.68 17.71
CA ASP A 17 21.61 6.38 17.79
C ASP A 17 22.36 7.34 16.86
N ALA A 18 22.97 8.35 17.46
CA ALA A 18 23.75 9.36 16.78
C ALA A 18 25.12 8.76 16.39
N GLY A 19 25.25 8.25 15.18
CA GLY A 19 26.56 7.83 14.70
C GLY A 19 26.64 6.97 13.44
N SER A 20 25.57 6.39 12.95
CA SER A 20 25.58 5.64 11.69
C SER A 20 24.91 6.46 10.59
N GLN A 21 25.51 6.53 9.40
CA GLN A 21 24.79 6.95 8.20
C GLN A 21 23.60 5.99 8.05
N GLY A 22 22.38 6.52 8.24
CA GLY A 22 21.15 5.72 8.19
C GLY A 22 21.02 5.03 6.84
N ILE A 23 20.62 3.76 6.85
CA ILE A 23 20.31 3.02 5.62
C ILE A 23 19.10 3.71 4.98
N GLN A 24 19.28 4.21 3.76
CA GLN A 24 18.20 4.88 3.03
C GLN A 24 17.22 3.82 2.51
N ALA A 25 15.94 3.93 2.92
CA ALA A 25 14.91 3.07 2.42
C ALA A 25 14.57 3.39 0.95
N PRO A 26 14.34 2.38 0.10
CA PRO A 26 14.02 2.59 -1.32
C PRO A 26 12.55 2.96 -1.51
N VAL A 27 12.15 4.09 -0.95
CA VAL A 27 10.78 4.63 -1.03
C VAL A 27 10.79 6.08 -1.50
N GLN A 28 9.75 6.48 -2.21
CA GLN A 28 9.52 7.85 -2.65
C GLN A 28 8.13 8.31 -2.21
N LEU A 29 8.06 9.40 -1.45
CA LEU A 29 6.80 10.03 -1.06
C LEU A 29 6.50 11.23 -1.97
N ILE A 30 5.31 11.26 -2.54
CA ILE A 30 4.77 12.37 -3.31
C ILE A 30 3.55 12.90 -2.57
N SER A 31 3.75 13.97 -1.79
CA SER A 31 2.70 14.58 -1.01
C SER A 31 1.68 15.27 -1.90
N GLY A 32 0.38 15.11 -1.59
CA GLY A 32 -0.71 15.75 -2.32
C GLY A 32 -0.81 15.34 -3.80
N TYR A 33 -0.42 14.12 -4.14
CA TYR A 33 -0.50 13.59 -5.52
C TYR A 33 -1.91 13.65 -6.11
N LEU A 34 -2.93 13.49 -5.27
CA LEU A 34 -4.33 13.65 -5.66
C LEU A 34 -4.90 14.96 -5.12
N ASN A 35 -5.54 15.73 -5.98
CA ASN A 35 -6.32 16.90 -5.57
C ASN A 35 -7.64 16.49 -4.87
N ALA A 36 -8.34 17.48 -4.28
CA ALA A 36 -9.56 17.24 -3.50
C ALA A 36 -10.67 16.55 -4.31
N ASP A 37 -10.87 16.93 -5.58
CA ASP A 37 -11.92 16.35 -6.44
C ASP A 37 -11.63 14.86 -6.74
N GLN A 38 -10.37 14.53 -6.99
CA GLN A 38 -9.93 13.15 -7.22
C GLN A 38 -10.12 12.29 -5.97
N GLN A 39 -9.78 12.83 -4.78
CA GLN A 39 -9.98 12.16 -3.51
C GLN A 39 -11.48 11.92 -3.24
N ALA A 40 -12.32 12.93 -3.43
CA ALA A 40 -13.77 12.82 -3.25
C ALA A 40 -14.39 11.78 -4.19
N ALA A 41 -13.99 11.78 -5.47
CA ALA A 41 -14.46 10.81 -6.45
C ALA A 41 -14.11 9.36 -6.06
N LEU A 42 -12.88 9.13 -5.54
CA LEU A 42 -12.46 7.81 -5.07
C LEU A 42 -13.18 7.40 -3.80
N LEU A 43 -13.36 8.28 -2.82
CA LEU A 43 -14.10 7.97 -1.58
C LEU A 43 -15.54 7.57 -1.90
N ASN A 44 -16.24 8.30 -2.78
CA ASN A 44 -17.59 7.96 -3.21
C ASN A 44 -17.63 6.60 -3.95
N GLU A 45 -16.59 6.26 -4.72
CA GLU A 45 -16.53 4.97 -5.40
C GLU A 45 -16.29 3.82 -4.43
N VAL A 46 -15.44 4.02 -3.39
CA VAL A 46 -15.14 3.01 -2.36
C VAL A 46 -16.40 2.53 -1.63
N ASP A 47 -17.40 3.39 -1.43
CA ASP A 47 -18.66 3.00 -0.79
C ASP A 47 -19.45 1.96 -1.60
N THR A 48 -19.13 1.79 -2.89
CA THR A 48 -19.72 0.77 -3.76
C THR A 48 -18.93 -0.54 -3.81
N TYR A 49 -17.74 -0.60 -3.21
CA TYR A 49 -16.87 -1.77 -3.29
C TYR A 49 -17.37 -2.91 -2.39
N PRO A 50 -17.24 -4.16 -2.84
CA PRO A 50 -17.58 -5.33 -2.03
C PRO A 50 -16.50 -5.61 -0.99
N LEU A 51 -16.27 -4.65 -0.09
CA LEU A 51 -15.26 -4.76 0.97
C LEU A 51 -15.66 -5.84 1.96
N THR A 52 -14.81 -6.82 2.16
CA THR A 52 -14.99 -7.91 3.13
C THR A 52 -13.93 -7.88 4.21
N ARG A 53 -14.20 -8.54 5.34
CA ARG A 53 -13.24 -8.75 6.43
C ARG A 53 -12.94 -10.26 6.49
N PRO A 54 -12.02 -10.77 5.68
CA PRO A 54 -11.70 -12.19 5.69
C PRO A 54 -11.04 -12.61 7.00
N GLU A 55 -11.16 -13.90 7.30
CA GLU A 55 -10.40 -14.54 8.37
C GLU A 55 -9.13 -15.17 7.80
N ILE A 56 -8.05 -15.04 8.53
CA ILE A 56 -6.77 -15.71 8.27
C ILE A 56 -6.49 -16.70 9.38
N HIS A 57 -5.88 -17.82 9.04
CA HIS A 57 -5.50 -18.85 10.01
C HIS A 57 -4.08 -18.58 10.51
N VAL A 58 -3.95 -18.20 11.78
CA VAL A 58 -2.67 -17.89 12.42
C VAL A 58 -2.58 -18.62 13.75
N TYR A 59 -1.47 -19.31 13.99
CA TYR A 59 -1.21 -20.09 15.22
C TYR A 59 -2.35 -21.04 15.61
N GLY A 60 -2.96 -21.72 14.62
CA GLY A 60 -4.03 -22.69 14.86
C GLY A 60 -5.40 -22.09 15.15
N GLN A 61 -5.59 -20.78 15.00
CA GLN A 61 -6.86 -20.07 15.20
C GLN A 61 -7.21 -19.17 14.02
N ASN A 62 -8.51 -19.00 13.78
CA ASN A 62 -9.01 -18.07 12.80
C ASN A 62 -9.14 -16.68 13.43
N HIS A 63 -8.57 -15.70 12.76
CA HIS A 63 -8.63 -14.29 13.16
C HIS A 63 -9.15 -13.43 12.01
N ALA A 64 -10.20 -12.67 12.25
CA ALA A 64 -10.61 -11.65 11.31
C ALA A 64 -9.52 -10.60 11.17
N ILE A 65 -9.14 -10.25 9.92
CA ILE A 65 -8.15 -9.19 9.72
C ILE A 65 -8.69 -7.86 10.27
N PRO A 66 -7.85 -7.02 10.90
CA PRO A 66 -8.28 -5.77 11.50
C PRO A 66 -8.42 -4.65 10.45
N ARG A 67 -9.23 -4.88 9.43
CA ARG A 67 -9.63 -3.96 8.34
C ARG A 67 -10.59 -4.66 7.40
N THR A 68 -11.18 -3.94 6.46
CA THR A 68 -11.88 -4.56 5.31
C THR A 68 -11.06 -4.37 4.04
N GLN A 69 -11.22 -5.27 3.07
CA GLN A 69 -10.47 -5.23 1.82
C GLN A 69 -11.26 -5.72 0.62
N ALA A 70 -10.81 -5.31 -0.57
CA ALA A 70 -11.22 -5.84 -1.86
C ALA A 70 -10.03 -5.89 -2.82
N TRP A 71 -10.01 -6.88 -3.71
CA TRP A 71 -9.00 -7.04 -4.75
C TRP A 71 -9.61 -6.82 -6.12
N PHE A 72 -9.05 -5.90 -6.91
CA PHE A 72 -9.44 -5.64 -8.29
C PHE A 72 -8.23 -5.83 -9.20
N GLY A 73 -8.46 -6.36 -10.41
CA GLY A 73 -7.35 -6.61 -11.33
C GLY A 73 -7.79 -6.99 -12.73
N ASN A 74 -6.81 -7.15 -13.59
CA ASN A 74 -7.03 -7.70 -14.92
C ASN A 74 -7.44 -9.18 -14.83
N SER A 75 -8.10 -9.69 -15.84
CA SER A 75 -8.36 -11.14 -15.94
C SER A 75 -7.05 -11.92 -15.83
N GLY A 76 -7.05 -12.98 -15.00
CA GLY A 76 -5.88 -13.81 -14.71
C GLY A 76 -4.91 -13.22 -13.69
N CYS A 77 -5.27 -12.12 -13.01
CA CYS A 77 -4.50 -11.54 -11.91
C CYS A 77 -5.17 -11.86 -10.56
N ASP A 78 -5.49 -13.13 -10.32
CA ASP A 78 -6.00 -13.59 -9.04
C ASP A 78 -4.89 -13.56 -7.99
N TYR A 79 -5.24 -13.43 -6.72
CA TYR A 79 -4.32 -13.11 -5.64
C TYR A 79 -4.45 -14.08 -4.47
N LEU A 80 -3.33 -14.59 -3.95
CA LEU A 80 -3.29 -15.48 -2.80
C LEU A 80 -2.81 -14.74 -1.55
N TYR A 81 -3.74 -14.20 -0.77
CA TYR A 81 -3.42 -13.46 0.46
C TYR A 81 -3.47 -14.39 1.68
N SER A 82 -2.34 -14.59 2.37
CA SER A 82 -2.25 -15.41 3.60
C SER A 82 -2.97 -16.77 3.48
N GLY A 83 -2.84 -17.44 2.33
CA GLY A 83 -3.52 -18.71 2.03
C GLY A 83 -4.97 -18.58 1.57
N LEU A 84 -5.53 -17.39 1.50
CA LEU A 84 -6.87 -17.12 0.98
C LEU A 84 -6.78 -16.75 -0.51
N PHE A 85 -7.33 -17.60 -1.37
CA PHE A 85 -7.45 -17.31 -2.81
C PHE A 85 -8.54 -16.27 -3.04
N VAL A 86 -8.19 -15.16 -3.68
CA VAL A 86 -9.08 -14.05 -3.99
C VAL A 86 -9.10 -13.83 -5.50
N LYS A 87 -10.26 -14.09 -6.11
CA LYS A 87 -10.46 -13.82 -7.54
C LYS A 87 -10.48 -12.31 -7.80
N ALA A 88 -9.80 -11.89 -8.87
CA ALA A 88 -9.78 -10.50 -9.26
C ALA A 88 -11.17 -10.03 -9.71
N LEU A 89 -11.64 -8.95 -9.09
CA LEU A 89 -12.84 -8.23 -9.52
C LEU A 89 -12.47 -7.27 -10.66
N SER A 90 -13.46 -6.93 -11.49
CA SER A 90 -13.28 -5.93 -12.55
C SER A 90 -12.90 -4.56 -11.98
N TRP A 91 -12.03 -3.84 -12.69
CA TRP A 91 -11.58 -2.52 -12.28
C TRP A 91 -12.73 -1.53 -12.08
N PRO A 92 -12.82 -0.89 -10.92
CA PRO A 92 -13.69 0.26 -10.72
C PRO A 92 -13.21 1.45 -11.58
N LYS A 93 -14.13 2.34 -11.91
CA LYS A 93 -13.87 3.44 -12.86
C LYS A 93 -12.71 4.34 -12.43
N TYR A 94 -12.74 4.82 -11.19
CA TYR A 94 -11.73 5.79 -10.70
C TYR A 94 -10.43 5.10 -10.29
N ALA A 95 -10.48 3.90 -9.71
CA ALA A 95 -9.27 3.10 -9.47
C ALA A 95 -8.58 2.76 -10.80
N GLY A 96 -9.33 2.44 -11.87
CA GLY A 96 -8.78 2.25 -13.21
C GLY A 96 -8.13 3.50 -13.79
N LYS A 97 -8.75 4.69 -13.62
CA LYS A 97 -8.14 5.97 -14.02
C LYS A 97 -6.85 6.26 -13.24
N LEU A 98 -6.81 5.87 -11.97
CA LEU A 98 -5.64 6.05 -11.13
C LEU A 98 -4.47 5.18 -11.59
N ARG A 99 -4.74 3.92 -11.96
CA ARG A 99 -3.76 3.04 -12.61
C ARG A 99 -3.14 3.70 -13.85
N GLU A 100 -3.97 4.25 -14.75
CA GLU A 100 -3.47 4.93 -15.95
C GLU A 100 -2.69 6.21 -15.62
N LYS A 101 -3.06 6.92 -14.57
CA LYS A 101 -2.31 8.08 -14.07
C LYS A 101 -0.92 7.66 -13.57
N LEU A 102 -0.82 6.59 -12.78
CA LEU A 102 0.45 6.05 -12.29
C LEU A 102 1.36 5.59 -13.45
N ARG A 103 0.79 4.92 -14.45
CA ARG A 103 1.53 4.51 -15.66
C ARG A 103 2.10 5.71 -16.42
N ARG A 104 1.30 6.77 -16.61
CA ARG A 104 1.72 7.97 -17.34
C ARG A 104 2.77 8.77 -16.57
N ASP A 105 2.58 8.94 -15.26
CA ASP A 105 3.38 9.86 -14.43
C ASP A 105 4.70 9.21 -13.97
N PHE A 106 4.74 7.89 -13.76
CA PHE A 106 5.88 7.16 -13.19
C PHE A 106 6.28 5.90 -13.97
N GLY A 107 5.57 5.50 -15.02
CA GLY A 107 5.84 4.28 -15.76
C GLY A 107 5.39 2.99 -15.03
N ILE A 108 4.68 3.10 -13.91
CA ILE A 108 4.23 1.94 -13.12
C ILE A 108 3.12 1.20 -13.86
N THR A 109 3.37 -0.07 -14.20
CA THR A 109 2.49 -0.94 -15.03
C THR A 109 1.65 -1.89 -14.17
N ALA A 110 0.95 -1.37 -13.18
CA ALA A 110 0.11 -2.18 -12.31
C ALA A 110 -1.05 -2.85 -13.07
N ASN A 111 -1.31 -4.12 -12.75
CA ASN A 111 -2.44 -4.89 -13.27
C ASN A 111 -3.37 -5.44 -12.19
N GLY A 112 -3.11 -5.10 -10.92
CA GLY A 112 -3.95 -5.35 -9.77
C GLY A 112 -3.87 -4.23 -8.74
N VAL A 113 -4.91 -4.09 -7.92
CA VAL A 113 -4.96 -3.17 -6.78
C VAL A 113 -5.67 -3.81 -5.59
N LEU A 114 -4.96 -3.81 -4.46
CA LEU A 114 -5.56 -4.14 -3.16
C LEU A 114 -6.07 -2.86 -2.52
N VAL A 115 -7.37 -2.83 -2.23
CA VAL A 115 -8.00 -1.73 -1.51
C VAL A 115 -8.22 -2.16 -0.07
N ASN A 116 -7.58 -1.49 0.88
CA ASN A 116 -7.75 -1.68 2.31
C ASN A 116 -8.50 -0.49 2.91
N ARG A 117 -9.57 -0.75 3.67
CA ARG A 117 -10.30 0.26 4.44
C ARG A 117 -10.12 0.00 5.92
N TYR A 118 -9.51 0.95 6.60
CA TYR A 118 -9.37 1.04 8.05
C TYR A 118 -10.51 1.91 8.56
N ALA A 119 -11.45 1.34 9.32
CA ALA A 119 -12.64 2.06 9.78
C ALA A 119 -12.30 3.19 10.76
N ASN A 120 -11.25 2.99 11.56
CA ASN A 120 -10.70 3.97 12.49
C ASN A 120 -9.28 3.55 12.92
N GLY A 121 -8.75 4.18 13.94
CA GLY A 121 -7.40 3.90 14.46
C GLY A 121 -7.23 2.58 15.20
N GLN A 122 -8.29 1.81 15.47
CA GLN A 122 -8.18 0.45 16.00
C GLN A 122 -7.80 -0.55 14.91
N ASP A 123 -8.22 -0.30 13.68
CA ASP A 123 -7.81 -1.10 12.53
C ASP A 123 -6.32 -0.87 12.20
N SER A 124 -5.64 -1.91 11.77
CA SER A 124 -4.18 -1.92 11.60
C SER A 124 -3.73 -2.95 10.56
N MET A 125 -2.46 -2.90 10.20
CA MET A 125 -1.73 -3.91 9.45
C MET A 125 -0.46 -4.25 10.22
N GLY A 126 -0.24 -5.52 10.54
CA GLY A 126 1.00 -5.99 11.17
C GLY A 126 2.21 -5.85 10.27
N TRP A 127 3.40 -6.17 10.79
CA TRP A 127 4.62 -6.24 10.01
C TRP A 127 4.51 -7.29 8.90
N HIS A 128 4.82 -6.90 7.66
CA HIS A 128 4.77 -7.77 6.48
C HIS A 128 5.59 -7.18 5.35
N CYS A 129 5.80 -7.98 4.31
CA CYS A 129 6.27 -7.57 3.00
C CYS A 129 5.15 -7.82 1.98
N ASP A 130 5.18 -7.12 0.87
CA ASP A 130 4.36 -7.41 -0.31
C ASP A 130 5.22 -8.25 -1.27
N ASP A 131 5.48 -9.51 -0.89
CA ASP A 131 6.44 -10.42 -1.54
C ASP A 131 5.80 -11.74 -1.99
N GLU A 132 4.48 -11.73 -2.20
CA GLU A 132 3.77 -12.90 -2.71
C GLU A 132 4.32 -13.31 -4.08
N PRO A 133 4.45 -14.62 -4.33
CA PRO A 133 5.18 -15.15 -5.49
C PRO A 133 4.54 -14.78 -6.85
N GLU A 134 3.26 -14.39 -6.88
CA GLU A 134 2.59 -13.88 -8.06
C GLU A 134 2.91 -12.42 -8.37
N ILE A 135 3.49 -11.65 -7.44
CA ILE A 135 3.93 -10.28 -7.72
C ILE A 135 5.17 -10.32 -8.60
N LEU A 136 5.18 -9.53 -9.67
CA LEU A 136 6.31 -9.48 -10.59
C LEU A 136 7.55 -8.95 -9.86
N ALA A 137 8.61 -9.75 -9.84
CA ALA A 137 9.86 -9.40 -9.17
C ALA A 137 10.43 -8.08 -9.70
N CYS A 138 10.99 -7.28 -8.80
CA CYS A 138 11.57 -5.97 -9.09
C CYS A 138 10.58 -4.92 -9.63
N SER A 139 9.27 -5.18 -9.61
CA SER A 139 8.27 -4.16 -9.93
C SER A 139 8.08 -3.16 -8.78
N ASP A 140 7.80 -1.91 -9.12
CA ASP A 140 7.43 -0.90 -8.14
C ASP A 140 6.01 -1.13 -7.63
N ILE A 141 5.81 -0.88 -6.33
CA ILE A 141 4.49 -0.91 -5.70
C ILE A 141 4.08 0.52 -5.35
N ALA A 142 2.92 0.95 -5.85
CA ALA A 142 2.40 2.29 -5.59
C ALA A 142 1.24 2.25 -4.57
N SER A 143 1.40 2.98 -3.48
CA SER A 143 0.44 3.03 -2.37
C SER A 143 -0.15 4.43 -2.23
N ILE A 144 -1.46 4.58 -2.46
CA ILE A 144 -2.19 5.85 -2.36
C ILE A 144 -3.08 5.83 -1.14
N SER A 145 -2.98 6.89 -0.32
CA SER A 145 -3.77 7.06 0.91
C SER A 145 -4.85 8.11 0.73
N ILE A 146 -6.07 7.84 1.23
CA ILE A 146 -7.18 8.80 1.26
C ILE A 146 -7.88 8.73 2.62
N GLY A 147 -8.38 9.86 3.10
CA GLY A 147 -9.06 9.99 4.39
C GLY A 147 -8.11 10.28 5.55
N ALA A 148 -8.30 9.64 6.69
CA ALA A 148 -7.52 9.92 7.89
C ALA A 148 -6.02 9.66 7.70
N SER A 149 -5.20 10.55 8.23
CA SER A 149 -3.73 10.37 8.25
C SER A 149 -3.34 9.22 9.15
N ARG A 150 -2.45 8.35 8.66
CA ARG A 150 -1.88 7.23 9.42
C ARG A 150 -0.39 7.12 9.18
N ASP A 151 0.32 6.70 10.20
CA ASP A 151 1.72 6.35 10.02
C ASP A 151 1.86 5.05 9.23
N PHE A 152 2.77 5.06 8.28
CA PHE A 152 3.34 3.90 7.63
C PHE A 152 4.75 3.73 8.22
N VAL A 153 4.97 2.65 8.93
CA VAL A 153 6.26 2.39 9.58
C VAL A 153 6.99 1.31 8.80
N ILE A 154 8.24 1.59 8.47
CA ILE A 154 9.12 0.67 7.77
C ILE A 154 10.26 0.26 8.68
N ARG A 155 10.78 -0.96 8.53
CA ARG A 155 11.88 -1.51 9.30
C ARG A 155 12.82 -2.29 8.41
N HIS A 156 14.10 -1.98 8.46
CA HIS A 156 15.12 -2.73 7.75
C HIS A 156 15.35 -4.08 8.44
N LYS A 157 15.21 -5.19 7.72
CA LYS A 157 15.22 -6.55 8.27
C LYS A 157 16.52 -6.87 9.02
N ALA A 158 17.67 -6.49 8.48
CA ALA A 158 18.97 -6.81 9.06
C ALA A 158 19.36 -5.90 10.24
N SER A 159 19.25 -4.56 10.09
CA SER A 159 19.67 -3.62 11.14
C SER A 159 18.59 -3.30 12.17
N GLN A 160 17.33 -3.66 11.90
CA GLN A 160 16.16 -3.32 12.73
C GLN A 160 15.90 -1.80 12.84
N GLN A 161 16.59 -0.99 12.04
CA GLN A 161 16.38 0.45 11.98
C GLN A 161 14.97 0.73 11.43
N GLN A 162 14.24 1.63 12.11
CA GLN A 162 12.86 1.96 11.78
C GLN A 162 12.71 3.42 11.38
N TYR A 163 11.81 3.65 10.43
CA TYR A 163 11.40 4.99 10.01
C TYR A 163 9.88 5.08 10.01
N ARG A 164 9.37 6.27 10.35
CA ARG A 164 7.96 6.58 10.31
C ARG A 164 7.69 7.56 9.18
N ILE A 165 6.75 7.21 8.32
CA ILE A 165 6.29 8.02 7.20
C ILE A 165 4.83 8.37 7.47
N PRO A 166 4.51 9.61 7.86
CA PRO A 166 3.12 10.03 7.98
C PRO A 166 2.52 10.13 6.57
N LEU A 167 1.45 9.36 6.33
CA LEU A 167 0.72 9.38 5.06
C LEU A 167 -0.58 10.15 5.25
N HIS A 168 -0.71 11.25 4.52
CA HIS A 168 -1.90 12.10 4.50
C HIS A 168 -2.83 11.75 3.35
N SER A 169 -4.04 12.33 3.38
CA SER A 169 -5.01 12.16 2.30
C SER A 169 -4.47 12.74 0.98
N GLY A 170 -4.49 11.94 -0.07
CA GLY A 170 -3.97 12.31 -1.39
C GLY A 170 -2.50 11.98 -1.62
N ASP A 171 -1.78 11.46 -0.63
CA ASP A 171 -0.37 11.10 -0.78
C ASP A 171 -0.20 9.81 -1.56
N LEU A 172 0.86 9.76 -2.36
CA LEU A 172 1.37 8.58 -3.04
C LEU A 172 2.73 8.20 -2.45
N LEU A 173 2.86 6.96 -1.98
CA LEU A 173 4.13 6.35 -1.61
C LEU A 173 4.48 5.29 -2.68
N ILE A 174 5.65 5.43 -3.30
CA ILE A 174 6.20 4.41 -4.20
C ILE A 174 7.26 3.64 -3.43
N MET A 175 7.12 2.32 -3.40
CA MET A 175 8.08 1.39 -2.85
C MET A 175 8.85 0.77 -4.02
N HIS A 176 10.12 1.13 -4.17
CA HIS A 176 11.00 0.61 -5.21
C HIS A 176 11.67 -0.70 -4.79
N SER A 177 12.06 -1.55 -5.73
CA SER A 177 12.96 -2.66 -5.44
C SER A 177 14.30 -2.12 -4.89
N PRO A 178 14.89 -2.73 -3.84
CA PRO A 178 14.57 -4.01 -3.16
C PRO A 178 13.74 -3.85 -1.87
N MET A 179 12.76 -2.94 -1.82
CA MET A 179 11.98 -2.67 -0.59
C MET A 179 11.41 -3.94 0.05
N GLN A 180 10.84 -4.86 -0.76
CA GLN A 180 10.18 -6.05 -0.23
C GLN A 180 11.20 -7.12 0.21
N ASP A 181 12.42 -7.09 -0.32
CA ASP A 181 13.47 -8.03 0.05
C ASP A 181 14.16 -7.66 1.36
N GLU A 182 14.44 -6.36 1.55
CA GLU A 182 15.29 -5.87 2.64
C GLU A 182 14.51 -5.22 3.79
N TRP A 183 13.27 -4.82 3.54
CA TRP A 183 12.43 -4.09 4.49
C TRP A 183 11.10 -4.79 4.71
N GLU A 184 10.53 -4.57 5.87
CA GLU A 184 9.14 -4.89 6.19
C GLU A 184 8.42 -3.60 6.62
N HIS A 185 7.10 -3.61 6.56
CA HIS A 185 6.32 -2.43 6.87
C HIS A 185 5.02 -2.77 7.61
N CYS A 186 4.45 -1.77 8.29
CA CYS A 186 3.19 -1.91 9.00
C CYS A 186 2.40 -0.60 9.05
N VAL A 187 1.10 -0.72 9.35
CA VAL A 187 0.24 0.41 9.75
C VAL A 187 -0.19 0.17 11.20
N PRO A 188 0.47 0.79 12.19
CA PRO A 188 0.20 0.54 13.59
C PRO A 188 -1.15 1.14 14.03
N LYS A 189 -1.72 0.62 15.12
CA LYS A 189 -2.92 1.21 15.73
C LYS A 189 -2.67 2.66 16.16
N ARG A 190 -3.69 3.50 16.01
CA ARG A 190 -3.71 4.91 16.41
C ARG A 190 -5.08 5.24 17.03
N LEU A 191 -5.29 4.83 18.26
CA LEU A 191 -6.62 4.84 18.92
C LEU A 191 -7.31 6.22 18.95
N LYS A 192 -6.54 7.31 18.81
CA LYS A 192 -7.08 8.67 18.74
C LYS A 192 -7.64 9.06 17.37
N VAL A 193 -7.38 8.24 16.33
CA VAL A 193 -7.92 8.45 14.98
C VAL A 193 -9.30 7.82 14.90
N LEU A 194 -10.33 8.62 14.75
CA LEU A 194 -11.73 8.17 14.71
C LEU A 194 -12.24 8.00 13.28
N GLU A 195 -11.66 8.72 12.35
CA GLU A 195 -12.08 8.77 10.95
C GLU A 195 -11.48 7.61 10.12
N PRO A 196 -12.16 7.19 9.05
CA PRO A 196 -11.68 6.12 8.20
C PRO A 196 -10.51 6.55 7.30
N ARG A 197 -9.65 5.58 6.99
CA ARG A 197 -8.62 5.67 5.95
C ARG A 197 -8.84 4.58 4.91
N VAL A 198 -8.66 4.93 3.65
CA VAL A 198 -8.59 3.96 2.54
C VAL A 198 -7.20 4.01 1.93
N ASN A 199 -6.69 2.83 1.61
CA ASN A 199 -5.41 2.67 0.93
C ASN A 199 -5.59 1.84 -0.34
N PHE A 200 -5.02 2.31 -1.44
CA PHE A 200 -4.95 1.62 -2.72
C PHE A 200 -3.52 1.20 -2.97
N THR A 201 -3.23 -0.10 -2.92
CA THR A 201 -1.90 -0.65 -3.19
C THR A 201 -1.89 -1.29 -4.58
N PHE A 202 -1.30 -0.59 -5.55
CA PHE A 202 -1.19 -1.00 -6.94
C PHE A 202 0.03 -1.90 -7.12
N ARG A 203 -0.16 -3.05 -7.77
CA ARG A 203 0.87 -4.08 -7.96
C ARG A 203 0.85 -4.60 -9.40
N GLU A 204 2.00 -5.06 -9.87
CA GLU A 204 2.10 -5.80 -11.12
C GLU A 204 2.24 -7.30 -10.81
N LEU A 205 1.31 -8.11 -11.33
CA LEU A 205 1.26 -9.56 -11.12
C LEU A 205 1.61 -10.31 -12.39
N ILE A 206 2.17 -11.50 -12.21
CA ILE A 206 2.33 -12.50 -13.26
C ILE A 206 0.94 -13.04 -13.57
N LYS A 207 0.45 -12.79 -14.79
CA LYS A 207 -0.87 -13.28 -15.22
C LYS A 207 -0.94 -14.79 -15.20
N HIS A 208 -2.09 -15.32 -14.80
CA HIS A 208 -2.36 -16.77 -14.76
C HIS A 208 -1.38 -17.55 -13.86
N TYR A 209 -0.77 -16.89 -12.88
CA TYR A 209 0.16 -17.55 -11.95
C TYR A 209 -0.51 -18.73 -11.21
N HIS A 210 -1.78 -18.60 -10.84
CA HIS A 210 -2.55 -19.63 -10.15
C HIS A 210 -3.33 -20.56 -11.09
N GLY A 211 -3.06 -20.56 -12.38
CA GLY A 211 -3.55 -21.57 -13.33
C GLY A 211 -5.03 -21.44 -13.71
N ALA A 212 -5.56 -20.22 -13.81
CA ALA A 212 -6.92 -19.97 -14.32
C ALA A 212 -6.92 -19.55 -15.78
#